data_78630effd08bca453f68dbade3093c73
#
_entry.id   78630effd08bca453f68dbade3093c73
#
_cell.length_a   1.000
_cell.length_b   1.000
_cell.length_c   1.000
_cell.angle_alpha   90.00
_cell.angle_beta   90.00
_cell.angle_gamma   90.00
#
_symmetry.space_group_name_H-M   'P 1'
#
loop_
_entity.id
_entity.type
_entity.pdbx_description
1 polymer ?
#
loop_
_entity_poly.entity_id
_entity_poly.type
_entity_poly.pdbx_seq_one_letter_code
_entity_poly.pdbx_strand_id
1 'polypeptide(L)'
;MTDFLSSVTRKLTCKTFLIERMITMEEHTVDLLRECDSGCAMAAESLEQIRDFVSDQGLWNEITASYEKHQDLDLRIKKTLRAMEEQGKEPGKMASAWSWMSTEMRMMAKGGAKEAASIVTDGCNMGIKTICGYKNQYSGASKAAMELADELTGMEENLRNHMKKFL
;
A
#
# COMPACT_ATOMS: atom_id res chain seq x y z
N MET A 1 -38.88 38.17 13.77
CA MET A 1 -38.63 36.96 14.58
C MET A 1 -38.33 35.72 13.72
N THR A 2 -38.80 35.66 12.48
CA THR A 2 -38.59 34.57 11.52
C THR A 2 -37.15 34.50 10.96
N ASP A 3 -36.47 35.64 10.76
CA ASP A 3 -35.12 35.69 10.18
C ASP A 3 -34.02 35.17 11.11
N PHE A 4 -34.19 35.34 12.42
CA PHE A 4 -33.22 34.86 13.41
C PHE A 4 -33.20 33.30 13.49
N LEU A 5 -34.40 32.66 13.49
CA LEU A 5 -34.55 31.21 13.50
C LEU A 5 -33.99 30.58 12.22
N SER A 6 -34.23 31.18 11.06
CA SER A 6 -33.72 30.73 9.77
C SER A 6 -32.17 30.80 9.72
N SER A 7 -31.56 31.83 10.29
CA SER A 7 -30.11 31.97 10.38
C SER A 7 -29.46 30.95 11.31
N VAL A 8 -30.09 30.65 12.46
CA VAL A 8 -29.61 29.64 13.42
C VAL A 8 -29.71 28.23 12.81
N THR A 9 -30.83 27.90 12.17
CA THR A 9 -31.00 26.59 11.51
C THR A 9 -29.98 26.37 10.39
N ARG A 10 -29.71 27.40 9.58
CA ARG A 10 -28.70 27.33 8.49
C ARG A 10 -27.27 27.15 9.02
N LYS A 11 -26.91 27.77 10.15
CA LYS A 11 -25.61 27.58 10.81
C LYS A 11 -25.46 26.19 11.42
N LEU A 12 -26.54 25.63 12.01
CA LEU A 12 -26.55 24.27 12.56
C LEU A 12 -26.38 23.23 11.45
N THR A 13 -27.14 23.32 10.34
CA THR A 13 -27.03 22.40 9.20
C THR A 13 -25.63 22.46 8.55
N CYS A 14 -25.04 23.66 8.43
CA CYS A 14 -23.68 23.80 7.90
C CYS A 14 -22.63 23.13 8.83
N LYS A 15 -22.78 23.29 10.14
CA LYS A 15 -21.87 22.67 11.12
C LYS A 15 -21.98 21.15 11.13
N THR A 16 -23.19 20.60 11.07
CA THR A 16 -23.44 19.16 10.99
C THR A 16 -22.80 18.57 9.71
N PHE A 17 -23.02 19.21 8.58
CA PHE A 17 -22.45 18.79 7.30
C PHE A 17 -20.89 18.81 7.30
N LEU A 18 -20.28 19.79 7.93
CA LEU A 18 -18.81 19.86 8.07
C LEU A 18 -18.28 18.73 8.96
N ILE A 19 -18.97 18.41 10.06
CA ILE A 19 -18.58 17.32 10.96
C ILE A 19 -18.68 15.97 10.23
N GLU A 20 -19.77 15.72 9.53
CA GLU A 20 -19.95 14.50 8.74
C GLU A 20 -18.83 14.32 7.69
N ARG A 21 -18.48 15.40 6.97
CA ARG A 21 -17.37 15.36 6.01
C ARG A 21 -16.01 15.09 6.67
N MET A 22 -15.79 15.63 7.86
CA MET A 22 -14.54 15.38 8.60
C MET A 22 -14.44 13.93 9.05
N ILE A 23 -15.53 13.34 9.57
CA ILE A 23 -15.59 11.94 9.97
C ILE A 23 -15.31 11.03 8.77
N THR A 24 -16.00 11.26 7.64
CA THR A 24 -15.79 10.47 6.42
C THR A 24 -14.35 10.57 5.88
N MET A 25 -13.75 11.77 5.95
CA MET A 25 -12.35 11.96 5.54
C MET A 25 -11.40 11.19 6.45
N GLU A 26 -11.66 11.17 7.76
CA GLU A 26 -10.85 10.44 8.72
C GLU A 26 -10.96 8.92 8.52
N GLU A 27 -12.17 8.40 8.33
CA GLU A 27 -12.41 6.98 8.01
C GLU A 27 -11.69 6.57 6.73
N HIS A 28 -11.83 7.30 5.63
CA HIS A 28 -11.12 7.02 4.38
C HIS A 28 -9.60 7.10 4.54
N THR A 29 -9.10 8.03 5.37
CA THR A 29 -7.67 8.16 5.64
C THR A 29 -7.13 6.94 6.37
N VAL A 30 -7.80 6.51 7.43
CA VAL A 30 -7.43 5.32 8.22
C VAL A 30 -7.49 4.06 7.35
N ASP A 31 -8.56 3.89 6.58
CA ASP A 31 -8.74 2.71 5.74
C ASP A 31 -7.66 2.63 4.64
N LEU A 32 -7.36 3.75 3.96
CA LEU A 32 -6.30 3.79 2.95
C LEU A 32 -4.93 3.47 3.56
N LEU A 33 -4.62 4.05 4.72
CA LEU A 33 -3.34 3.79 5.41
C LEU A 33 -3.22 2.34 5.86
N ARG A 34 -4.30 1.72 6.32
CA ARG A 34 -4.31 0.29 6.68
C ARG A 34 -4.06 -0.62 5.49
N GLU A 35 -4.63 -0.29 4.31
CA GLU A 35 -4.37 -1.07 3.09
C GLU A 35 -2.92 -0.88 2.61
N CYS A 36 -2.36 0.33 2.74
CA CYS A 36 -0.95 0.57 2.44
C CYS A 36 0.00 -0.15 3.41
N ASP A 37 -0.31 -0.17 4.73
CA ASP A 37 0.42 -0.92 5.75
C ASP A 37 0.49 -2.42 5.39
N SER A 38 -0.67 -3.01 5.11
CA SER A 38 -0.76 -4.41 4.66
C SER A 38 0.01 -4.66 3.36
N GLY A 39 -0.06 -3.73 2.40
CA GLY A 39 0.66 -3.82 1.13
C GLY A 39 2.18 -3.80 1.31
N CYS A 40 2.69 -2.87 2.13
CA CYS A 40 4.13 -2.78 2.45
C CYS A 40 4.64 -4.05 3.14
N ALA A 41 3.90 -4.54 4.14
CA ALA A 41 4.29 -5.74 4.87
C ALA A 41 4.37 -6.96 3.95
N MET A 42 3.37 -7.13 3.06
CA MET A 42 3.35 -8.22 2.10
C MET A 42 4.48 -8.12 1.06
N ALA A 43 4.72 -6.93 0.52
CA ALA A 43 5.79 -6.72 -0.43
C ALA A 43 7.16 -7.03 0.21
N ALA A 44 7.41 -6.51 1.42
CA ALA A 44 8.64 -6.76 2.15
C ALA A 44 8.86 -8.26 2.40
N GLU A 45 7.85 -8.97 2.91
CA GLU A 45 7.96 -10.41 3.17
C GLU A 45 8.19 -11.21 1.88
N SER A 46 7.50 -10.84 0.80
CA SER A 46 7.67 -11.47 -0.51
C SER A 46 9.07 -11.28 -1.07
N LEU A 47 9.61 -10.06 -0.99
CA LEU A 47 10.95 -9.73 -1.46
C LEU A 47 12.02 -10.44 -0.63
N GLU A 48 11.85 -10.54 0.69
CA GLU A 48 12.75 -11.29 1.57
C GLU A 48 12.81 -12.75 1.17
N GLN A 49 11.67 -13.39 0.98
CA GLN A 49 11.60 -14.78 0.56
C GLN A 49 12.22 -15.03 -0.83
N ILE A 50 11.93 -14.16 -1.81
CA ILE A 50 12.50 -14.27 -3.16
C ILE A 50 14.02 -14.12 -3.13
N ARG A 51 14.55 -13.20 -2.34
CA ARG A 51 15.98 -12.91 -2.21
C ARG A 51 16.80 -14.14 -1.89
N ASP A 52 16.29 -15.06 -1.09
CA ASP A 52 16.98 -16.29 -0.67
C ASP A 52 17.23 -17.25 -1.85
N PHE A 53 16.51 -17.12 -2.95
CA PHE A 53 16.66 -17.95 -4.15
C PHE A 53 17.45 -17.27 -5.28
N VAL A 54 17.86 -16.00 -5.10
CA VAL A 54 18.55 -15.22 -6.13
C VAL A 54 20.05 -15.31 -5.98
N SER A 55 20.72 -15.89 -6.99
CA SER A 55 22.19 -15.96 -7.07
C SER A 55 22.83 -14.82 -7.87
N ASP A 56 22.05 -14.14 -8.73
CA ASP A 56 22.54 -12.95 -9.45
C ASP A 56 22.67 -11.76 -8.52
N GLN A 57 23.89 -11.24 -8.36
CA GLN A 57 24.18 -10.15 -7.42
C GLN A 57 23.47 -8.84 -7.80
N GLY A 58 23.28 -8.57 -9.08
CA GLY A 58 22.57 -7.37 -9.54
C GLY A 58 21.10 -7.41 -9.17
N LEU A 59 20.44 -8.53 -9.40
CA LEU A 59 19.06 -8.75 -9.02
C LEU A 59 18.88 -8.77 -7.49
N TRP A 60 19.78 -9.42 -6.78
CA TRP A 60 19.79 -9.45 -5.32
C TRP A 60 19.86 -8.05 -4.72
N ASN A 61 20.71 -7.18 -5.27
CA ASN A 61 20.84 -5.79 -4.82
C ASN A 61 19.54 -4.99 -5.05
N GLU A 62 18.89 -5.15 -6.22
CA GLU A 62 17.62 -4.47 -6.51
C GLU A 62 16.49 -4.91 -5.57
N ILE A 63 16.38 -6.21 -5.32
CA ILE A 63 15.38 -6.77 -4.40
C ILE A 63 15.65 -6.27 -2.98
N THR A 64 16.89 -6.29 -2.51
CA THR A 64 17.26 -5.83 -1.17
C THR A 64 16.96 -4.34 -0.99
N ALA A 65 17.34 -3.50 -1.95
CA ALA A 65 17.06 -2.07 -1.89
C ALA A 65 15.55 -1.78 -1.88
N SER A 66 14.76 -2.56 -2.59
CA SER A 66 13.29 -2.43 -2.57
C SER A 66 12.70 -2.89 -1.24
N TYR A 67 13.17 -4.01 -0.70
CA TYR A 67 12.78 -4.50 0.63
C TYR A 67 12.96 -3.43 1.72
N GLU A 68 14.15 -2.81 1.77
CA GLU A 68 14.46 -1.76 2.75
C GLU A 68 13.52 -0.54 2.61
N LYS A 69 13.20 -0.13 1.38
CA LYS A 69 12.26 0.96 1.13
C LYS A 69 10.84 0.64 1.60
N HIS A 70 10.37 -0.59 1.38
CA HIS A 70 9.05 -1.02 1.86
C HIS A 70 8.98 -1.03 3.38
N GLN A 71 10.04 -1.46 4.06
CA GLN A 71 10.13 -1.40 5.51
C GLN A 71 10.11 0.04 6.04
N ASP A 72 10.85 0.97 5.41
CA ASP A 72 10.83 2.37 5.82
C ASP A 72 9.44 3.00 5.66
N LEU A 73 8.81 2.77 4.51
CA LEU A 73 7.45 3.27 4.26
C LEU A 73 6.43 2.67 5.24
N ASP A 74 6.52 1.39 5.53
CA ASP A 74 5.69 0.69 6.53
C ASP A 74 5.79 1.35 7.91
N LEU A 75 7.02 1.63 8.36
CA LEU A 75 7.24 2.32 9.64
C LEU A 75 6.62 3.72 9.67
N ARG A 76 6.68 4.46 8.57
CA ARG A 76 6.09 5.80 8.44
C ARG A 76 4.56 5.74 8.45
N ILE A 77 3.97 4.78 7.78
CA ILE A 77 2.52 4.54 7.77
C ILE A 77 2.05 4.16 9.18
N LYS A 78 2.71 3.22 9.83
CA LYS A 78 2.40 2.81 11.21
C LYS A 78 2.52 3.96 12.21
N LYS A 79 3.50 4.83 12.03
CA LYS A 79 3.65 6.04 12.85
C LYS A 79 2.47 7.00 12.64
N THR A 80 1.99 7.15 11.42
CA THR A 80 0.84 8.00 11.10
C THR A 80 -0.45 7.44 11.70
N LEU A 81 -0.69 6.13 11.56
CA LEU A 81 -1.85 5.44 12.17
C LEU A 81 -1.86 5.58 13.70
N ARG A 82 -0.71 5.38 14.35
CA ARG A 82 -0.60 5.56 15.82
C ARG A 82 -0.89 6.99 16.27
N ALA A 83 -0.50 7.99 15.47
CA ALA A 83 -0.80 9.40 15.76
C ALA A 83 -2.31 9.71 15.65
N MET A 84 -3.06 8.88 14.96
CA MET A 84 -4.53 8.92 14.85
C MET A 84 -5.22 7.99 15.89
N GLU A 85 -4.48 7.42 16.85
CA GLU A 85 -4.94 6.42 17.82
C GLU A 85 -5.45 5.12 17.18
N GLU A 86 -5.00 4.82 15.95
CA GLU A 86 -5.41 3.68 15.15
C GLU A 86 -4.30 2.64 15.04
N GLN A 87 -4.69 1.38 14.79
CA GLN A 87 -3.74 0.29 14.58
C GLN A 87 -3.67 -0.07 13.08
N GLY A 88 -2.48 -0.52 12.66
CA GLY A 88 -2.28 -1.09 11.34
C GLY A 88 -3.11 -2.36 11.12
N LYS A 89 -3.26 -2.76 9.87
CA LYS A 89 -3.99 -3.96 9.47
C LYS A 89 -3.02 -5.12 9.32
N GLU A 90 -3.24 -6.18 10.05
CA GLU A 90 -2.50 -7.42 9.78
C GLU A 90 -2.85 -7.99 8.38
N PRO A 91 -1.91 -8.65 7.69
CA PRO A 91 -2.08 -9.17 6.31
C PRO A 91 -3.16 -10.23 6.12
N GLY A 92 -4.10 -10.38 7.05
CA GLY A 92 -5.01 -11.52 7.15
C GLY A 92 -6.04 -11.70 6.04
N LYS A 93 -6.26 -10.75 5.13
CA LYS A 93 -7.24 -10.88 4.03
C LYS A 93 -6.64 -11.17 2.67
N MET A 94 -5.31 -11.26 2.55
CA MET A 94 -4.64 -11.56 1.30
C MET A 94 -4.11 -13.00 1.21
N ALA A 95 -4.74 -13.93 1.94
CA ALA A 95 -4.40 -15.36 1.88
C ALA A 95 -4.37 -15.95 0.46
N SER A 96 -5.14 -15.37 -0.48
CA SER A 96 -5.11 -15.75 -1.90
C SER A 96 -3.83 -15.28 -2.61
N ALA A 97 -3.29 -14.11 -2.25
CA ALA A 97 -2.02 -13.62 -2.78
C ALA A 97 -0.84 -14.44 -2.24
N TRP A 98 -0.89 -14.83 -0.98
CA TRP A 98 0.06 -15.77 -0.38
C TRP A 98 0.03 -17.16 -1.01
N SER A 99 -1.15 -17.68 -1.32
CA SER A 99 -1.29 -18.97 -2.00
C SER A 99 -0.66 -18.94 -3.41
N TRP A 100 -0.82 -17.82 -4.12
CA TRP A 100 -0.19 -17.64 -5.43
C TRP A 100 1.33 -17.57 -5.29
N MET A 101 1.84 -16.71 -4.39
CA MET A 101 3.28 -16.54 -4.17
C MET A 101 3.97 -17.83 -3.73
N SER A 102 3.40 -18.61 -2.83
CA SER A 102 3.97 -19.88 -2.39
C SER A 102 4.04 -20.93 -3.49
N THR A 103 3.15 -20.87 -4.49
CA THR A 103 3.16 -21.74 -5.66
C THR A 103 4.24 -21.33 -6.64
N GLU A 104 4.35 -20.05 -6.94
CA GLU A 104 5.38 -19.47 -7.81
C GLU A 104 6.78 -19.65 -7.23
N MET A 105 6.97 -19.45 -5.92
CA MET A 105 8.26 -19.67 -5.25
C MET A 105 8.76 -21.12 -5.34
N ARG A 106 7.87 -22.12 -5.35
CA ARG A 106 8.26 -23.51 -5.61
C ARG A 106 8.77 -23.72 -7.04
N MET A 107 8.29 -22.92 -7.99
CA MET A 107 8.75 -22.92 -9.38
C MET A 107 10.11 -22.24 -9.51
N MET A 108 10.39 -21.19 -8.72
CA MET A 108 11.67 -20.47 -8.69
C MET A 108 12.90 -21.34 -8.38
N ALA A 109 12.75 -22.35 -7.55
CA ALA A 109 13.86 -23.25 -7.20
C ALA A 109 14.53 -23.91 -8.43
N LYS A 110 13.95 -23.75 -9.62
CA LYS A 110 14.44 -24.28 -10.89
C LYS A 110 14.74 -23.23 -11.96
N GLY A 111 14.36 -21.96 -11.77
CA GLY A 111 14.26 -20.97 -12.85
C GLY A 111 15.37 -19.91 -12.90
N GLY A 112 16.13 -19.66 -11.82
CA GLY A 112 17.20 -18.66 -11.78
C GLY A 112 16.71 -17.20 -11.80
N ALA A 113 17.61 -16.26 -12.18
CA ALA A 113 17.36 -14.82 -12.10
C ALA A 113 16.17 -14.34 -12.95
N LYS A 114 16.00 -14.90 -14.14
CA LYS A 114 14.89 -14.56 -15.04
C LYS A 114 13.53 -14.87 -14.42
N GLU A 115 13.39 -16.05 -13.83
CA GLU A 115 12.13 -16.47 -13.18
C GLU A 115 11.84 -15.60 -11.96
N ALA A 116 12.85 -15.31 -11.14
CA ALA A 116 12.72 -14.39 -10.00
C ALA A 116 12.26 -13.00 -10.45
N ALA A 117 12.86 -12.44 -11.49
CA ALA A 117 12.48 -11.15 -12.04
C ALA A 117 11.03 -11.14 -12.60
N SER A 118 10.60 -12.25 -13.22
CA SER A 118 9.22 -12.41 -13.69
C SER A 118 8.23 -12.36 -12.53
N ILE A 119 8.48 -13.12 -11.47
CA ILE A 119 7.61 -13.18 -10.28
C ILE A 119 7.53 -11.82 -9.58
N VAL A 120 8.68 -11.14 -9.42
CA VAL A 120 8.70 -9.78 -8.86
C VAL A 120 7.90 -8.82 -9.74
N THR A 121 8.03 -8.91 -11.06
CA THR A 121 7.26 -8.08 -12.01
C THR A 121 5.76 -8.27 -11.85
N ASP A 122 5.30 -9.50 -11.72
CA ASP A 122 3.88 -9.83 -11.54
C ASP A 122 3.37 -9.35 -10.18
N GLY A 123 4.17 -9.50 -9.13
CA GLY A 123 3.89 -8.96 -7.80
C GLY A 123 3.71 -7.43 -7.83
N CYS A 124 4.64 -6.72 -8.47
CA CYS A 124 4.55 -5.26 -8.63
C CYS A 124 3.28 -4.84 -9.39
N ASN A 125 2.93 -5.51 -10.48
CA ASN A 125 1.71 -5.21 -11.24
C ASN A 125 0.45 -5.41 -10.38
N MET A 126 0.43 -6.45 -9.55
CA MET A 126 -0.66 -6.69 -8.60
C MET A 126 -0.72 -5.61 -7.52
N GLY A 127 0.42 -5.23 -6.94
CA GLY A 127 0.53 -4.16 -5.95
C GLY A 127 0.01 -2.82 -6.49
N ILE A 128 0.50 -2.39 -7.65
CA ILE A 128 0.06 -1.16 -8.34
C ILE A 128 -1.46 -1.16 -8.53
N LYS A 129 -2.01 -2.24 -9.11
CA LYS A 129 -3.46 -2.36 -9.36
C LYS A 129 -4.26 -2.26 -8.07
N THR A 130 -3.81 -2.93 -7.02
CA THR A 130 -4.51 -3.00 -5.73
C THR A 130 -4.51 -1.64 -5.04
N ILE A 131 -3.36 -0.99 -4.91
CA ILE A 131 -3.25 0.34 -4.26
C ILE A 131 -4.00 1.41 -5.05
N CYS A 132 -3.91 1.41 -6.38
CA CYS A 132 -4.72 2.32 -7.22
C CYS A 132 -6.23 2.10 -7.01
N GLY A 133 -6.67 0.85 -6.85
CA GLY A 133 -8.05 0.53 -6.50
C GLY A 133 -8.49 1.13 -5.15
N TYR A 134 -7.65 0.99 -4.12
CA TYR A 134 -7.93 1.57 -2.80
C TYR A 134 -7.91 3.11 -2.80
N LYS A 135 -6.99 3.75 -3.54
CA LYS A 135 -7.01 5.21 -3.71
C LYS A 135 -8.33 5.71 -4.31
N ASN A 136 -8.87 4.99 -5.29
CA ASN A 136 -10.17 5.32 -5.87
C ASN A 136 -11.32 5.07 -4.89
N GLN A 137 -11.28 3.96 -4.16
CA GLN A 137 -12.29 3.61 -3.16
C GLN A 137 -12.32 4.62 -2.01
N TYR A 138 -11.15 5.02 -1.52
CA TYR A 138 -10.98 5.95 -0.40
C TYR A 138 -10.60 7.37 -0.88
N SER A 139 -11.23 7.81 -1.97
CA SER A 139 -10.94 9.10 -2.61
C SER A 139 -11.12 10.34 -1.72
N GLY A 140 -11.81 10.20 -0.59
CA GLY A 140 -11.96 11.22 0.45
C GLY A 140 -10.82 11.26 1.47
N ALA A 141 -9.82 10.38 1.37
CA ALA A 141 -8.69 10.35 2.30
C ALA A 141 -7.88 11.66 2.28
N SER A 142 -7.17 11.93 3.37
CA SER A 142 -6.31 13.10 3.49
C SER A 142 -5.20 13.10 2.42
N LYS A 143 -4.74 14.30 2.07
CA LYS A 143 -3.64 14.47 1.11
C LYS A 143 -2.39 13.70 1.55
N ALA A 144 -2.07 13.70 2.83
CA ALA A 144 -0.92 12.97 3.36
C ALA A 144 -1.03 11.45 3.19
N ALA A 145 -2.22 10.87 3.38
CA ALA A 145 -2.45 9.44 3.13
C ALA A 145 -2.35 9.11 1.64
N MET A 146 -2.90 9.96 0.77
CA MET A 146 -2.77 9.80 -0.68
C MET A 146 -1.30 9.86 -1.13
N GLU A 147 -0.49 10.76 -0.58
CA GLU A 147 0.95 10.86 -0.90
C GLU A 147 1.72 9.60 -0.49
N LEU A 148 1.40 8.99 0.66
CA LEU A 148 2.00 7.70 1.06
C LEU A 148 1.57 6.55 0.13
N ALA A 149 0.32 6.53 -0.31
CA ALA A 149 -0.15 5.56 -1.30
C ALA A 149 0.47 5.77 -2.69
N ASP A 150 0.72 7.02 -3.09
CA ASP A 150 1.43 7.36 -4.32
C ASP A 150 2.90 6.94 -4.25
N GLU A 151 3.54 7.13 -3.10
CA GLU A 151 4.91 6.67 -2.86
C GLU A 151 5.01 5.14 -3.00
N LEU A 152 4.10 4.38 -2.37
CA LEU A 152 4.05 2.93 -2.50
C LEU A 152 3.87 2.50 -3.96
N THR A 153 2.93 3.11 -4.68
CA THR A 153 2.72 2.82 -6.10
C THR A 153 3.98 3.10 -6.93
N GLY A 154 4.65 4.23 -6.67
CA GLY A 154 5.89 4.61 -7.34
C GLY A 154 7.07 3.67 -7.05
N MET A 155 7.14 3.11 -5.84
CA MET A 155 8.14 2.10 -5.48
C MET A 155 7.94 0.81 -6.28
N GLU A 156 6.70 0.34 -6.40
CA GLU A 156 6.35 -0.83 -7.20
C GLU A 156 6.64 -0.62 -8.69
N GLU A 157 6.31 0.55 -9.23
CA GLU A 157 6.62 0.91 -10.63
C GLU A 157 8.13 0.93 -10.91
N ASN A 158 8.91 1.49 -9.99
CA ASN A 158 10.36 1.54 -10.09
C ASN A 158 10.96 0.13 -10.06
N LEU A 159 10.56 -0.70 -9.10
CA LEU A 159 11.04 -2.08 -8.98
C LEU A 159 10.71 -2.87 -10.26
N ARG A 160 9.46 -2.83 -10.72
CA ARG A 160 9.04 -3.45 -11.98
C ARG A 160 9.90 -3.01 -13.16
N ASN A 161 10.22 -1.73 -13.25
CA ASN A 161 11.05 -1.21 -14.33
C ASN A 161 12.50 -1.71 -14.24
N HIS A 162 13.03 -1.88 -13.03
CA HIS A 162 14.37 -2.43 -12.80
C HIS A 162 14.44 -3.93 -13.12
N MET A 163 13.32 -4.67 -12.98
CA MET A 163 13.27 -6.09 -13.33
C MET A 163 13.48 -6.34 -14.83
N LYS A 164 13.14 -5.40 -15.70
CA LYS A 164 13.21 -5.56 -17.18
C LYS A 164 14.59 -6.01 -17.68
N LYS A 165 15.67 -5.63 -17.01
CA LYS A 165 17.03 -6.02 -17.40
C LYS A 165 17.39 -7.47 -17.06
N PHE A 166 16.54 -8.15 -16.30
CA PHE A 166 16.73 -9.56 -15.92
C PHE A 166 15.74 -10.52 -16.59
N LEU A 167 14.73 -9.98 -17.33
CA LEU A 167 13.77 -10.76 -18.12
C LEU A 167 14.39 -11.15 -19.46
#